data_ef21993d01354b8ce6eea01dcbf9070d
#
_entry.id   ef21993d01354b8ce6eea01dcbf9070d
#
_cell.length_a   1.000
_cell.length_b   1.000
_cell.length_c   1.000
_cell.angle_alpha   90.00
_cell.angle_beta   90.00
_cell.angle_gamma   90.00
#
_symmetry.space_group_name_H-M   'P 1'
#
loop_
_entity.id
_entity.type
_entity.pdbx_description
1 polymer ?
#
loop_
_entity_poly.entity_id
_entity_poly.type
_entity_poly.pdbx_seq_one_letter_code
_entity_poly.pdbx_strand_id
1 'polypeptide(L)'
;MEQNKEENAKEGNGRKVNTIQSVDRALRILEVIARAGRDLGLVEVSKLVELDPSTTYRLLKTLEAHQYVKQGQKKDKYSLGFKAFEIGNAIPLLAHLRGACKGPLEALRDRTGETANLAVRDGQEALYVEQISAQQYTLRVSSEVGRRVPLHSTAVGKVVLASFSQAELNAYLKRPLTPFTAKTITSADKLREHLEETRMRNWALDDEEFEFGARCIATPVKNAVGRVIAVVSISGPSVRIGEDRITFFLPLLMQTATLISNSLNY
;
A
#
# COMPACT_ATOMS: atom_id res chain seq x y z
N MET A 1 -30.62 -47.13 3.24
CA MET A 1 -30.17 -46.14 2.26
C MET A 1 -30.24 -44.76 2.86
N GLU A 2 -29.57 -44.55 3.97
CA GLU A 2 -29.46 -43.27 4.69
C GLU A 2 -28.18 -43.35 5.49
N GLN A 3 -27.07 -42.98 4.89
CA GLN A 3 -25.78 -42.71 5.54
C GLN A 3 -24.83 -42.17 4.45
N ASN A 4 -24.80 -40.86 4.24
CA ASN A 4 -23.72 -40.09 3.59
C ASN A 4 -24.16 -38.64 3.37
N LYS A 5 -24.38 -37.89 4.48
CA LYS A 5 -24.61 -36.43 4.44
C LYS A 5 -24.11 -35.71 5.70
N GLU A 6 -22.97 -36.12 6.24
CA GLU A 6 -22.36 -35.38 7.37
C GLU A 6 -20.83 -35.46 7.34
N GLU A 7 -20.22 -35.04 6.24
CA GLU A 7 -18.75 -34.81 6.19
C GLU A 7 -18.43 -33.74 5.15
N ASN A 8 -18.80 -32.47 5.44
CA ASN A 8 -18.23 -31.32 4.73
C ASN A 8 -18.58 -30.01 5.44
N ALA A 9 -18.14 -29.86 6.67
CA ALA A 9 -18.22 -28.56 7.38
C ALA A 9 -17.17 -28.46 8.50
N LYS A 10 -15.90 -28.62 8.18
CA LYS A 10 -14.79 -28.26 9.08
C LYS A 10 -13.60 -27.77 8.31
N GLU A 11 -13.70 -26.63 7.67
CA GLU A 11 -12.52 -25.86 7.27
C GLU A 11 -12.78 -24.39 7.55
N GLY A 12 -11.90 -23.78 8.35
CA GLY A 12 -11.94 -22.34 8.60
C GLY A 12 -11.93 -21.93 10.06
N ASN A 13 -11.15 -22.58 10.91
CA ASN A 13 -10.95 -22.09 12.29
C ASN A 13 -9.91 -20.96 12.31
N GLY A 14 -10.20 -19.86 11.60
CA GLY A 14 -9.62 -18.55 11.88
C GLY A 14 -10.13 -18.12 13.26
N ARG A 15 -9.25 -17.98 14.27
CA ARG A 15 -9.58 -17.37 15.56
C ARG A 15 -10.38 -16.09 15.29
N LYS A 16 -11.70 -16.10 15.53
CA LYS A 16 -12.50 -14.87 15.59
C LYS A 16 -11.87 -14.02 16.69
N VAL A 17 -11.15 -12.99 16.29
CA VAL A 17 -10.69 -11.97 17.22
C VAL A 17 -11.95 -11.35 17.80
N ASN A 18 -12.14 -11.48 19.10
CA ASN A 18 -13.30 -10.91 19.80
C ASN A 18 -13.10 -9.40 19.87
N THR A 19 -13.59 -8.67 18.87
CA THR A 19 -13.44 -7.21 18.76
C THR A 19 -14.53 -6.50 19.55
N ILE A 20 -14.19 -5.35 20.16
CA ILE A 20 -15.17 -4.48 20.80
C ILE A 20 -15.87 -3.68 19.70
N GLN A 21 -17.15 -3.96 19.49
CA GLN A 21 -17.94 -3.42 18.37
C GLN A 21 -17.93 -1.89 18.28
N SER A 22 -17.96 -1.17 19.41
CA SER A 22 -17.91 0.29 19.39
C SER A 22 -16.56 0.84 18.92
N VAL A 23 -15.46 0.15 19.25
CA VAL A 23 -14.12 0.52 18.79
C VAL A 23 -13.99 0.24 17.29
N ASP A 24 -14.42 -0.94 16.83
CA ASP A 24 -14.41 -1.30 15.41
C ASP A 24 -15.18 -0.29 14.58
N ARG A 25 -16.40 0.08 15.00
CA ARG A 25 -17.23 1.08 14.33
C ARG A 25 -16.58 2.47 14.28
N ALA A 26 -15.94 2.89 15.38
CA ALA A 26 -15.24 4.17 15.43
C ALA A 26 -14.05 4.21 14.46
N LEU A 27 -13.26 3.13 14.39
CA LEU A 27 -12.15 2.99 13.43
C LEU A 27 -12.64 3.01 11.99
N ARG A 28 -13.73 2.28 11.66
CA ARG A 28 -14.35 2.32 10.32
C ARG A 28 -14.81 3.74 9.91
N ILE A 29 -15.32 4.52 10.84
CA ILE A 29 -15.67 5.93 10.57
C ILE A 29 -14.43 6.72 10.16
N LEU A 30 -13.32 6.60 10.88
CA LEU A 30 -12.06 7.27 10.53
C LEU A 30 -11.55 6.87 9.14
N GLU A 31 -11.59 5.57 8.83
CA GLU A 31 -11.17 5.04 7.52
C GLU A 31 -12.04 5.58 6.38
N VAL A 32 -13.36 5.65 6.56
CA VAL A 32 -14.29 6.15 5.54
C VAL A 32 -14.06 7.64 5.28
N ILE A 33 -13.87 8.46 6.33
CA ILE A 33 -13.57 9.89 6.20
C ILE A 33 -12.20 10.08 5.51
N ALA A 34 -11.20 9.27 5.87
CA ALA A 34 -9.87 9.32 5.23
C ALA A 34 -9.94 9.02 3.74
N ARG A 35 -10.63 7.93 3.35
CA ARG A 35 -10.77 7.53 1.93
C ARG A 35 -11.53 8.52 1.08
N ALA A 36 -12.49 9.24 1.67
CA ALA A 36 -13.28 10.21 0.92
C ALA A 36 -12.48 11.42 0.43
N GLY A 37 -11.38 11.78 1.11
CA GLY A 37 -10.54 12.94 0.76
C GLY A 37 -11.27 14.29 0.79
N ARG A 38 -12.48 14.33 1.36
CA ARG A 38 -13.34 15.51 1.48
C ARG A 38 -14.21 15.43 2.75
N ASP A 39 -14.80 16.55 3.11
CA ASP A 39 -15.75 16.58 4.23
C ASP A 39 -17.01 15.76 3.92
N LEU A 40 -17.43 14.88 4.84
CA LEU A 40 -18.61 14.04 4.74
C LEU A 40 -19.70 14.49 5.72
N GLY A 41 -20.97 14.47 5.30
CA GLY A 41 -22.12 14.69 6.17
C GLY A 41 -22.44 13.49 7.04
N LEU A 42 -23.13 13.69 8.19
CA LEU A 42 -23.55 12.61 9.10
C LEU A 42 -24.27 11.47 8.38
N VAL A 43 -25.25 11.78 7.55
CA VAL A 43 -26.05 10.78 6.81
C VAL A 43 -25.19 10.02 5.80
N GLU A 44 -24.23 10.70 5.19
CA GLU A 44 -23.30 10.09 4.24
C GLU A 44 -22.36 9.11 4.93
N VAL A 45 -21.77 9.51 6.07
CA VAL A 45 -20.95 8.61 6.91
C VAL A 45 -21.77 7.41 7.37
N SER A 46 -23.01 7.64 7.89
CA SER A 46 -23.90 6.55 8.35
C SER A 46 -24.13 5.49 7.29
N LYS A 47 -24.40 5.90 6.04
CA LYS A 47 -24.58 4.99 4.90
C LYS A 47 -23.31 4.20 4.58
N LEU A 48 -22.16 4.85 4.56
CA LEU A 48 -20.89 4.23 4.22
C LEU A 48 -20.39 3.22 5.28
N VAL A 49 -20.73 3.44 6.56
CA VAL A 49 -20.36 2.52 7.65
C VAL A 49 -21.50 1.55 8.02
N GLU A 50 -22.65 1.64 7.33
CA GLU A 50 -23.85 0.80 7.56
C GLU A 50 -24.36 0.85 9.00
N LEU A 51 -24.43 2.07 9.57
CA LEU A 51 -24.94 2.33 10.92
C LEU A 51 -26.10 3.31 10.87
N ASP A 52 -26.97 3.26 11.89
CA ASP A 52 -28.00 4.28 12.05
C ASP A 52 -27.38 5.66 12.37
N PRO A 53 -28.06 6.77 11.98
CA PRO A 53 -27.55 8.12 12.19
C PRO A 53 -27.30 8.48 13.65
N SER A 54 -28.08 7.95 14.59
CA SER A 54 -27.92 8.27 16.01
C SER A 54 -26.67 7.66 16.59
N THR A 55 -26.39 6.40 16.27
CA THR A 55 -25.15 5.71 16.64
C THR A 55 -23.94 6.38 15.98
N THR A 56 -24.02 6.68 14.70
CA THR A 56 -22.95 7.37 13.95
C THR A 56 -22.64 8.74 14.57
N TYR A 57 -23.65 9.51 14.92
CA TYR A 57 -23.49 10.81 15.58
C TYR A 57 -22.75 10.69 16.93
N ARG A 58 -23.14 9.74 17.77
CA ARG A 58 -22.47 9.50 19.07
C ARG A 58 -21.00 9.13 18.91
N LEU A 59 -20.68 8.26 17.94
CA LEU A 59 -19.30 7.88 17.64
C LEU A 59 -18.51 9.07 17.09
N LEU A 60 -19.08 9.86 16.15
CA LEU A 60 -18.45 11.08 15.64
C LEU A 60 -18.18 12.10 16.75
N LYS A 61 -19.11 12.29 17.68
CA LYS A 61 -18.90 13.18 18.83
C LYS A 61 -17.81 12.69 19.77
N THR A 62 -17.68 11.38 19.97
CA THR A 62 -16.58 10.80 20.73
C THR A 62 -15.24 11.03 20.02
N LEU A 63 -15.17 10.77 18.71
CA LEU A 63 -13.97 10.99 17.91
C LEU A 63 -13.60 12.48 17.84
N GLU A 64 -14.57 13.37 17.80
CA GLU A 64 -14.38 14.82 17.85
C GLU A 64 -13.83 15.29 19.20
N ALA A 65 -14.37 14.77 20.31
CA ALA A 65 -13.87 15.06 21.65
C ALA A 65 -12.40 14.66 21.83
N HIS A 66 -11.97 13.61 21.15
CA HIS A 66 -10.57 13.14 21.09
C HIS A 66 -9.76 13.74 19.93
N GLN A 67 -10.31 14.71 19.19
CA GLN A 67 -9.66 15.44 18.08
C GLN A 67 -9.24 14.57 16.87
N TYR A 68 -9.75 13.33 16.76
CA TYR A 68 -9.56 12.48 15.58
C TYR A 68 -10.41 12.93 14.39
N VAL A 69 -11.55 13.55 14.68
CA VAL A 69 -12.47 14.14 13.71
C VAL A 69 -12.70 15.60 14.10
N LYS A 70 -12.87 16.45 13.13
CA LYS A 70 -13.30 17.84 13.33
C LYS A 70 -14.54 18.11 12.50
N GLN A 71 -15.40 19.01 12.99
CA GLN A 71 -16.50 19.54 12.23
C GLN A 71 -15.96 20.53 11.19
N GLY A 72 -16.37 20.37 9.93
CA GLY A 72 -16.00 21.27 8.84
C GLY A 72 -16.64 22.67 8.97
N GLN A 73 -16.31 23.57 8.05
CA GLN A 73 -16.89 24.93 8.02
C GLN A 73 -18.43 24.93 7.91
N LYS A 74 -19.01 23.91 7.27
CA LYS A 74 -20.45 23.65 7.30
C LYS A 74 -20.74 22.74 8.48
N LYS A 75 -21.61 23.18 9.41
CA LYS A 75 -21.91 22.54 10.71
C LYS A 75 -22.29 21.05 10.66
N ASP A 76 -22.66 20.52 9.47
CA ASP A 76 -23.12 19.13 9.30
C ASP A 76 -22.07 18.22 8.67
N LYS A 77 -20.85 18.70 8.45
CA LYS A 77 -19.79 17.95 7.79
C LYS A 77 -18.61 17.66 8.72
N TYR A 78 -18.00 16.50 8.51
CA TYR A 78 -16.89 15.98 9.30
C TYR A 78 -15.69 15.68 8.41
N SER A 79 -14.50 16.00 8.89
CA SER A 79 -13.21 15.66 8.30
C SER A 79 -12.25 15.11 9.36
N LEU A 80 -11.11 14.54 8.95
CA LEU A 80 -10.09 14.11 9.90
C LEU A 80 -9.54 15.29 10.71
N GLY A 81 -9.38 15.07 11.99
CA GLY A 81 -8.67 15.97 12.90
C GLY A 81 -7.15 15.77 12.88
N PHE A 82 -6.42 16.76 13.39
CA PHE A 82 -4.95 16.71 13.43
C PHE A 82 -4.40 15.57 14.32
N LYS A 83 -5.20 15.00 15.22
CA LYS A 83 -4.77 13.88 16.07
C LYS A 83 -4.37 12.65 15.27
N ALA A 84 -5.02 12.41 14.12
CA ALA A 84 -4.65 11.33 13.21
C ALA A 84 -3.22 11.55 12.63
N PHE A 85 -2.86 12.80 12.29
CA PHE A 85 -1.51 13.16 11.84
C PHE A 85 -0.46 13.00 12.94
N GLU A 86 -0.75 13.45 14.17
CA GLU A 86 0.16 13.31 15.32
C GLU A 86 0.52 11.84 15.56
N ILE A 87 -0.48 10.96 15.57
CA ILE A 87 -0.28 9.52 15.79
C ILE A 87 0.49 8.89 14.62
N GLY A 88 0.15 9.24 13.39
CA GLY A 88 0.89 8.77 12.22
C GLY A 88 2.35 9.17 12.24
N ASN A 89 2.68 10.38 12.70
CA ASN A 89 4.06 10.85 12.82
C ASN A 89 4.83 10.22 14.00
N ALA A 90 4.14 9.64 14.97
CA ALA A 90 4.79 8.92 16.07
C ALA A 90 5.37 7.55 15.65
N ILE A 91 5.18 7.12 14.40
CA ILE A 91 5.82 5.90 13.86
C ILE A 91 7.27 6.23 13.46
N PRO A 92 8.30 5.80 14.25
CA PRO A 92 9.68 6.27 14.06
C PRO A 92 10.23 5.98 12.66
N LEU A 93 9.96 4.79 12.12
CA LEU A 93 10.41 4.40 10.78
C LEU A 93 9.89 5.36 9.70
N LEU A 94 8.63 5.78 9.77
CA LEU A 94 8.03 6.67 8.76
C LEU A 94 8.64 8.08 8.83
N ALA A 95 8.93 8.59 10.02
CA ALA A 95 9.54 9.91 10.19
C ALA A 95 10.94 9.95 9.54
N HIS A 96 11.78 8.93 9.80
CA HIS A 96 13.11 8.82 9.21
C HIS A 96 13.04 8.62 7.69
N LEU A 97 12.17 7.71 7.21
CA LEU A 97 12.02 7.45 5.78
C LEU A 97 11.59 8.70 5.00
N ARG A 98 10.58 9.43 5.49
CA ARG A 98 10.09 10.66 4.83
C ARG A 98 11.16 11.74 4.74
N GLY A 99 11.94 11.93 5.80
CA GLY A 99 13.06 12.88 5.79
C GLY A 99 14.13 12.52 4.76
N ALA A 100 14.47 11.24 4.67
CA ALA A 100 15.52 10.75 3.77
C ALA A 100 15.10 10.65 2.30
N CYS A 101 13.80 10.42 2.01
CA CYS A 101 13.36 10.04 0.66
C CYS A 101 12.89 11.21 -0.20
N LYS A 102 12.43 12.34 0.36
CA LYS A 102 11.73 13.38 -0.38
C LYS A 102 12.57 13.95 -1.52
N GLY A 103 13.77 14.46 -1.24
CA GLY A 103 14.65 15.00 -2.27
C GLY A 103 15.07 13.99 -3.33
N PRO A 104 15.53 12.78 -2.96
CA PRO A 104 15.82 11.71 -3.92
C PRO A 104 14.63 11.32 -4.81
N LEU A 105 13.40 11.24 -4.27
CA LEU A 105 12.20 10.94 -5.06
C LEU A 105 11.81 12.09 -6.00
N GLU A 106 11.95 13.35 -5.56
CA GLU A 106 11.73 14.53 -6.40
C GLU A 106 12.68 14.50 -7.61
N ALA A 107 13.98 14.27 -7.37
CA ALA A 107 14.97 14.14 -8.44
C ALA A 107 14.68 12.96 -9.38
N LEU A 108 14.22 11.83 -8.85
CA LEU A 108 13.82 10.67 -9.66
C LEU A 108 12.64 11.01 -10.56
N ARG A 109 11.58 11.63 -10.02
CA ARG A 109 10.42 12.09 -10.78
C ARG A 109 10.84 13.07 -11.89
N ASP A 110 11.68 14.05 -11.58
CA ASP A 110 12.11 15.09 -12.53
C ASP A 110 12.92 14.50 -13.69
N ARG A 111 13.77 13.51 -13.41
CA ARG A 111 14.58 12.84 -14.44
C ARG A 111 13.79 11.83 -15.28
N THR A 112 12.77 11.22 -14.72
CA THR A 112 11.97 10.19 -15.42
C THR A 112 10.71 10.76 -16.07
N GLY A 113 10.14 11.83 -15.49
CA GLY A 113 8.86 12.39 -15.83
C GLY A 113 7.67 11.59 -15.30
N GLU A 114 7.92 10.49 -14.57
CA GLU A 114 6.88 9.60 -14.04
C GLU A 114 6.75 9.70 -12.53
N THR A 115 5.69 9.15 -11.97
CA THR A 115 5.43 9.15 -10.52
C THR A 115 6.46 8.29 -9.79
N ALA A 116 7.13 8.88 -8.78
CA ALA A 116 8.06 8.18 -7.91
C ALA A 116 7.41 7.92 -6.55
N ASN A 117 7.56 6.70 -6.02
CA ASN A 117 6.92 6.30 -4.78
C ASN A 117 7.90 5.61 -3.82
N LEU A 118 7.58 5.68 -2.53
CA LEU A 118 8.18 4.86 -1.49
C LEU A 118 7.09 4.01 -0.84
N ALA A 119 7.34 2.71 -0.72
CA ALA A 119 6.47 1.77 -0.03
C ALA A 119 7.21 1.01 1.05
N VAL A 120 6.48 0.55 2.06
CA VAL A 120 6.98 -0.34 3.11
C VAL A 120 6.14 -1.62 3.17
N ARG A 121 6.71 -2.68 3.72
CA ARG A 121 5.94 -3.88 4.06
C ARG A 121 5.03 -3.59 5.25
N ASP A 122 3.76 -3.94 5.14
CA ASP A 122 2.84 -4.00 6.27
C ASP A 122 2.06 -5.32 6.24
N GLY A 123 2.53 -6.25 7.04
CA GLY A 123 1.99 -7.63 7.06
C GLY A 123 2.18 -8.34 5.73
N GLN A 124 1.08 -8.57 5.02
CA GLN A 124 1.01 -9.29 3.74
C GLN A 124 0.73 -8.36 2.55
N GLU A 125 0.89 -7.07 2.74
CA GLU A 125 0.68 -6.03 1.73
C GLU A 125 1.86 -5.07 1.71
N ALA A 126 1.98 -4.28 0.65
CA ALA A 126 2.83 -3.11 0.62
C ALA A 126 1.98 -1.86 0.85
N LEU A 127 2.47 -0.93 1.67
CA LEU A 127 1.84 0.35 2.01
C LEU A 127 2.66 1.48 1.41
N TYR A 128 2.04 2.31 0.56
CA TYR A 128 2.68 3.53 0.08
C TYR A 128 2.76 4.57 1.20
N VAL A 129 3.95 5.03 1.50
CA VAL A 129 4.23 5.98 2.59
C VAL A 129 4.67 7.35 2.09
N GLU A 130 5.14 7.44 0.84
CA GLU A 130 5.45 8.71 0.16
C GLU A 130 5.21 8.57 -1.33
N GLN A 131 4.77 9.67 -1.98
CA GLN A 131 4.55 9.77 -3.41
C GLN A 131 4.92 11.16 -3.91
N ILE A 132 5.70 11.22 -4.97
CA ILE A 132 5.96 12.42 -5.73
C ILE A 132 5.36 12.23 -7.12
N SER A 133 4.21 12.84 -7.34
CA SER A 133 3.42 12.68 -8.57
C SER A 133 4.12 13.29 -9.80
N ALA A 134 3.98 12.64 -10.95
CA ALA A 134 4.31 13.22 -12.26
C ALA A 134 3.57 14.54 -12.44
N GLN A 135 4.29 15.58 -12.90
CA GLN A 135 3.72 16.92 -13.11
C GLN A 135 3.44 17.23 -14.58
N GLN A 136 4.17 16.56 -15.48
CA GLN A 136 4.16 16.89 -16.92
C GLN A 136 2.94 16.33 -17.66
N TYR A 137 2.21 15.37 -17.06
CA TYR A 137 1.15 14.64 -17.76
C TYR A 137 -0.16 14.64 -16.98
N THR A 138 -1.27 14.80 -17.69
CA THR A 138 -2.62 14.63 -17.13
C THR A 138 -2.90 13.16 -16.84
N LEU A 139 -2.55 12.27 -17.79
CA LEU A 139 -2.66 10.82 -17.60
C LEU A 139 -1.47 10.32 -16.77
N ARG A 140 -1.73 9.89 -15.55
CA ARG A 140 -0.73 9.37 -14.63
C ARG A 140 -1.30 8.23 -13.79
N VAL A 141 -0.44 7.29 -13.39
CA VAL A 141 -0.80 6.28 -12.38
C VAL A 141 -0.70 6.93 -11.01
N SER A 142 -1.79 6.90 -10.26
CA SER A 142 -1.84 7.46 -8.91
C SER A 142 -1.68 6.34 -7.88
N SER A 143 -0.61 6.43 -7.10
CA SER A 143 -0.37 5.58 -5.93
C SER A 143 -0.55 6.46 -4.70
N GLU A 144 -1.75 6.55 -4.17
CA GLU A 144 -2.03 7.44 -3.03
C GLU A 144 -1.26 7.00 -1.78
N VAL A 145 -0.69 7.96 -1.04
CA VAL A 145 -0.09 7.71 0.29
C VAL A 145 -1.16 7.12 1.21
N GLY A 146 -0.82 6.03 1.91
CA GLY A 146 -1.76 5.26 2.72
C GLY A 146 -2.46 4.12 1.95
N ARG A 147 -2.33 4.05 0.62
CA ARG A 147 -2.89 2.93 -0.17
C ARG A 147 -2.08 1.66 0.07
N ARG A 148 -2.79 0.56 0.30
CA ARG A 148 -2.25 -0.80 0.37
C ARG A 148 -2.37 -1.48 -0.97
N VAL A 149 -1.37 -2.28 -1.32
CA VAL A 149 -1.37 -3.04 -2.58
C VAL A 149 -0.88 -4.47 -2.34
N PRO A 150 -1.38 -5.44 -3.13
CA PRO A 150 -1.01 -6.84 -2.99
C PRO A 150 0.47 -7.06 -3.36
N LEU A 151 1.10 -8.04 -2.68
CA LEU A 151 2.52 -8.32 -2.91
C LEU A 151 2.80 -9.07 -4.21
N HIS A 152 1.90 -9.94 -4.68
CA HIS A 152 2.21 -10.82 -5.82
C HIS A 152 2.07 -10.14 -7.19
N SER A 153 1.24 -9.09 -7.30
CA SER A 153 0.86 -8.47 -8.58
C SER A 153 1.42 -7.08 -8.78
N THR A 154 2.21 -6.55 -7.84
CA THR A 154 2.82 -5.22 -7.96
C THR A 154 4.33 -5.28 -7.91
N ALA A 155 5.03 -4.35 -8.57
CA ALA A 155 6.48 -4.30 -8.55
C ALA A 155 7.01 -4.12 -7.11
N VAL A 156 6.44 -3.21 -6.33
CA VAL A 156 6.81 -3.00 -4.92
C VAL A 156 6.57 -4.26 -4.09
N GLY A 157 5.45 -4.93 -4.31
CA GLY A 157 5.10 -6.16 -3.62
C GLY A 157 6.07 -7.32 -3.94
N LYS A 158 6.44 -7.50 -5.21
CA LYS A 158 7.38 -8.54 -5.62
C LYS A 158 8.78 -8.31 -5.03
N VAL A 159 9.24 -7.06 -4.91
CA VAL A 159 10.49 -6.73 -4.17
C VAL A 159 10.37 -7.12 -2.69
N VAL A 160 9.24 -6.84 -2.05
CA VAL A 160 8.99 -7.25 -0.65
C VAL A 160 8.99 -8.77 -0.54
N LEU A 161 8.26 -9.50 -1.40
CA LEU A 161 8.23 -10.98 -1.40
C LEU A 161 9.61 -11.59 -1.66
N ALA A 162 10.39 -11.00 -2.53
CA ALA A 162 11.77 -11.42 -2.79
C ALA A 162 12.66 -11.32 -1.55
N SER A 163 12.32 -10.49 -0.57
CA SER A 163 13.03 -10.35 0.70
C SER A 163 12.57 -11.34 1.80
N PHE A 164 11.50 -12.09 1.56
CA PHE A 164 10.98 -13.06 2.53
C PHE A 164 11.94 -14.23 2.73
N SER A 165 12.00 -14.73 3.95
CA SER A 165 12.55 -16.06 4.21
C SER A 165 11.72 -17.13 3.49
N GLN A 166 12.31 -18.30 3.27
CA GLN A 166 11.60 -19.43 2.64
C GLN A 166 10.31 -19.81 3.40
N ALA A 167 10.34 -19.73 4.74
CA ALA A 167 9.17 -20.01 5.58
C ALA A 167 8.05 -18.97 5.38
N GLU A 168 8.39 -17.68 5.34
CA GLU A 168 7.43 -16.60 5.10
C GLU A 168 6.83 -16.69 3.69
N LEU A 169 7.68 -16.96 2.67
CA LEU A 169 7.22 -17.11 1.30
C LEU A 169 6.29 -18.31 1.16
N ASN A 170 6.63 -19.45 1.77
CA ASN A 170 5.76 -20.63 1.77
C ASN A 170 4.41 -20.35 2.46
N ALA A 171 4.41 -19.58 3.54
CA ALA A 171 3.17 -19.19 4.23
C ALA A 171 2.32 -18.24 3.38
N TYR A 172 2.96 -17.32 2.65
CA TYR A 172 2.27 -16.41 1.72
C TYR A 172 1.62 -17.18 0.56
N LEU A 173 2.35 -18.11 -0.06
CA LEU A 173 1.91 -18.87 -1.24
C LEU A 173 0.84 -19.94 -0.96
N LYS A 174 0.53 -20.21 0.31
CA LYS A 174 -0.66 -21.03 0.68
C LYS A 174 -1.98 -20.30 0.46
N ARG A 175 -1.96 -18.99 0.27
CA ARG A 175 -3.15 -18.19 0.01
C ARG A 175 -3.45 -18.15 -1.49
N PRO A 176 -4.72 -17.97 -1.88
CA PRO A 176 -5.06 -17.69 -3.26
C PRO A 176 -4.37 -16.41 -3.75
N LEU A 177 -3.75 -16.47 -4.91
CA LEU A 177 -3.21 -15.31 -5.61
C LEU A 177 -4.33 -14.72 -6.48
N THR A 178 -4.94 -13.64 -6.01
CA THR A 178 -6.10 -13.02 -6.66
C THR A 178 -5.73 -12.48 -8.04
N PRO A 179 -6.40 -12.86 -9.13
CA PRO A 179 -6.20 -12.25 -10.44
C PRO A 179 -6.80 -10.84 -10.48
N PHE A 180 -6.04 -9.87 -10.95
CA PHE A 180 -6.49 -8.49 -11.18
C PHE A 180 -6.63 -8.20 -12.67
N THR A 181 -5.72 -8.79 -13.47
CA THR A 181 -5.73 -8.71 -14.94
C THR A 181 -5.43 -10.10 -15.52
N ALA A 182 -5.49 -10.22 -16.83
CA ALA A 182 -5.06 -11.43 -17.53
C ALA A 182 -3.55 -11.73 -17.40
N LYS A 183 -2.74 -10.72 -17.03
CA LYS A 183 -1.29 -10.84 -16.85
C LYS A 183 -0.89 -11.17 -15.42
N THR A 184 -1.80 -11.10 -14.44
CA THR A 184 -1.49 -11.39 -13.03
C THR A 184 -0.91 -12.79 -12.87
N ILE A 185 0.22 -12.91 -12.19
CA ILE A 185 0.81 -14.21 -11.84
C ILE A 185 -0.01 -14.84 -10.72
N THR A 186 -0.76 -15.90 -11.05
CA THR A 186 -1.63 -16.65 -10.11
C THR A 186 -1.09 -18.02 -9.74
N SER A 187 0.00 -18.48 -10.39
CA SER A 187 0.68 -19.73 -10.06
C SER A 187 1.79 -19.48 -9.03
N ALA A 188 1.78 -20.24 -7.94
CA ALA A 188 2.80 -20.18 -6.90
C ALA A 188 4.20 -20.47 -7.44
N ASP A 189 4.34 -21.44 -8.35
CA ASP A 189 5.63 -21.83 -8.93
C ASP A 189 6.17 -20.75 -9.86
N LYS A 190 5.34 -20.20 -10.76
CA LYS A 190 5.72 -19.07 -11.60
C LYS A 190 6.10 -17.84 -10.78
N LEU A 191 5.40 -17.58 -9.68
CA LEU A 191 5.76 -16.48 -8.80
C LEU A 191 7.11 -16.73 -8.12
N ARG A 192 7.42 -17.96 -7.70
CA ARG A 192 8.77 -18.31 -7.16
C ARG A 192 9.87 -18.01 -8.15
N GLU A 193 9.75 -18.49 -9.37
CA GLU A 193 10.72 -18.23 -10.45
C GLU A 193 10.94 -16.73 -10.64
N HIS A 194 9.86 -15.96 -10.75
CA HIS A 194 9.92 -14.52 -10.91
C HIS A 194 10.57 -13.81 -9.71
N LEU A 195 10.35 -14.33 -8.48
CA LEU A 195 10.96 -13.75 -7.27
C LEU A 195 12.46 -14.09 -7.18
N GLU A 196 12.91 -15.23 -7.67
CA GLU A 196 14.34 -15.55 -7.77
C GLU A 196 15.07 -14.63 -8.76
N GLU A 197 14.47 -14.37 -9.91
CA GLU A 197 14.98 -13.37 -10.84
C GLU A 197 15.03 -11.98 -10.17
N THR A 198 13.98 -11.59 -9.43
CA THR A 198 13.92 -10.32 -8.70
C THR A 198 15.05 -10.21 -7.67
N ARG A 199 15.38 -11.30 -6.95
CA ARG A 199 16.52 -11.34 -6.01
C ARG A 199 17.84 -11.13 -6.71
N MET A 200 18.08 -11.83 -7.85
CA MET A 200 19.33 -11.74 -8.60
C MET A 200 19.56 -10.34 -9.17
N ARG A 201 18.54 -9.77 -9.80
CA ARG A 201 18.65 -8.46 -10.46
C ARG A 201 18.40 -7.26 -9.54
N ASN A 202 17.90 -7.47 -8.30
CA ASN A 202 17.54 -6.46 -7.31
C ASN A 202 16.48 -5.45 -7.79
N TRP A 203 15.60 -5.84 -8.70
CA TRP A 203 14.45 -5.04 -9.12
C TRP A 203 13.31 -5.94 -9.62
N ALA A 204 12.10 -5.43 -9.59
CA ALA A 204 10.91 -6.10 -10.10
C ALA A 204 10.14 -5.22 -11.07
N LEU A 205 9.42 -5.87 -11.99
CA LEU A 205 8.49 -5.26 -12.93
C LEU A 205 7.06 -5.72 -12.59
N ASP A 206 6.13 -4.80 -12.58
CA ASP A 206 4.70 -5.05 -12.75
C ASP A 206 4.33 -4.63 -14.17
N ASP A 207 4.08 -5.59 -15.04
CA ASP A 207 3.70 -5.38 -16.44
C ASP A 207 2.19 -5.53 -16.59
N GLU A 208 1.45 -4.55 -16.11
CA GLU A 208 -0.02 -4.55 -16.15
C GLU A 208 -0.64 -5.73 -15.38
N GLU A 209 0.05 -6.24 -14.36
CA GLU A 209 -0.40 -7.35 -13.54
C GLU A 209 -1.44 -6.95 -12.51
N PHE A 210 -1.29 -5.73 -11.95
CA PHE A 210 -2.22 -5.20 -10.97
C PHE A 210 -3.33 -4.36 -11.60
N GLU A 211 -2.99 -3.55 -12.61
CA GLU A 211 -3.94 -2.66 -13.29
C GLU A 211 -3.60 -2.58 -14.78
N PHE A 212 -4.59 -2.85 -15.64
CA PHE A 212 -4.43 -2.74 -17.08
C PHE A 212 -4.03 -1.33 -17.48
N GLY A 213 -3.02 -1.22 -18.37
CA GLY A 213 -2.50 0.06 -18.82
C GLY A 213 -1.50 0.73 -17.86
N ALA A 214 -1.25 0.15 -16.68
CA ALA A 214 -0.25 0.62 -15.72
C ALA A 214 0.98 -0.29 -15.72
N ARG A 215 2.17 0.31 -15.68
CA ARG A 215 3.44 -0.41 -15.54
C ARG A 215 4.29 0.23 -14.45
N CYS A 216 4.92 -0.62 -13.62
CA CYS A 216 5.77 -0.17 -12.52
C CYS A 216 7.07 -0.95 -12.48
N ILE A 217 8.16 -0.26 -12.12
CA ILE A 217 9.43 -0.89 -11.74
C ILE A 217 9.79 -0.49 -10.30
N ALA A 218 10.37 -1.40 -9.55
CA ALA A 218 10.70 -1.18 -8.14
C ALA A 218 12.03 -1.81 -7.75
N THR A 219 12.72 -1.21 -6.77
CA THR A 219 13.98 -1.69 -6.21
C THR A 219 14.00 -1.55 -4.70
N PRO A 220 14.71 -2.44 -3.94
CA PRO A 220 14.74 -2.38 -2.50
C PRO A 220 15.61 -1.23 -1.96
N VAL A 221 15.15 -0.61 -0.88
CA VAL A 221 15.94 0.21 0.04
C VAL A 221 16.35 -0.68 1.21
N LYS A 222 17.66 -0.79 1.47
CA LYS A 222 18.23 -1.70 2.47
C LYS A 222 18.89 -0.91 3.61
N ASN A 223 18.81 -1.44 4.81
CA ASN A 223 19.57 -0.92 5.94
C ASN A 223 21.03 -1.46 5.94
N ALA A 224 21.85 -1.01 6.91
CA ALA A 224 23.26 -1.38 7.04
C ALA A 224 23.51 -2.91 7.14
N VAL A 225 22.52 -3.69 7.59
CA VAL A 225 22.63 -5.17 7.66
C VAL A 225 22.02 -5.87 6.45
N GLY A 226 21.72 -5.13 5.37
CA GLY A 226 21.20 -5.66 4.12
C GLY A 226 19.72 -6.04 4.12
N ARG A 227 18.96 -5.74 5.19
CA ARG A 227 17.50 -5.98 5.23
C ARG A 227 16.76 -4.94 4.42
N VAL A 228 15.77 -5.39 3.64
CA VAL A 228 14.83 -4.51 2.95
C VAL A 228 13.91 -3.84 3.97
N ILE A 229 13.98 -2.52 4.05
CA ILE A 229 13.18 -1.69 4.97
C ILE A 229 12.14 -0.85 4.26
N ALA A 230 12.35 -0.58 2.98
CA ALA A 230 11.42 0.11 2.11
C ALA A 230 11.67 -0.30 0.65
N VAL A 231 10.84 0.17 -0.26
CA VAL A 231 10.94 -0.07 -1.70
C VAL A 231 10.67 1.24 -2.43
N VAL A 232 11.56 1.63 -3.33
CA VAL A 232 11.35 2.77 -4.25
C VAL A 232 10.79 2.23 -5.56
N SER A 233 9.84 2.93 -6.16
CA SER A 233 9.27 2.57 -7.45
C SER A 233 9.03 3.78 -8.34
N ILE A 234 8.99 3.51 -9.66
CA ILE A 234 8.49 4.40 -10.70
C ILE A 234 7.23 3.76 -11.25
N SER A 235 6.15 4.53 -11.37
CA SER A 235 4.88 4.08 -11.93
C SER A 235 4.34 5.06 -12.97
N GLY A 236 3.81 4.53 -14.05
CA GLY A 236 3.20 5.31 -15.12
C GLY A 236 2.40 4.43 -16.08
N PRO A 237 1.71 5.04 -17.06
CA PRO A 237 1.03 4.31 -18.12
C PRO A 237 1.99 3.43 -18.91
N SER A 238 1.56 2.19 -19.23
CA SER A 238 2.38 1.21 -19.93
C SER A 238 2.87 1.71 -21.31
N VAL A 239 2.10 2.56 -21.97
CA VAL A 239 2.46 3.19 -23.25
C VAL A 239 3.68 4.14 -23.14
N ARG A 240 4.02 4.63 -21.95
CA ARG A 240 5.20 5.47 -21.71
C ARG A 240 6.35 4.71 -21.06
N ILE A 241 6.08 3.62 -20.36
CA ILE A 241 7.10 2.79 -19.71
C ILE A 241 7.35 1.55 -20.57
N GLY A 242 7.88 1.75 -21.79
CA GLY A 242 8.37 0.70 -22.66
C GLY A 242 9.74 0.15 -22.22
N GLU A 243 10.23 -0.90 -22.87
CA GLU A 243 11.50 -1.56 -22.51
C GLU A 243 12.71 -0.60 -22.55
N ASP A 244 12.79 0.26 -23.56
CA ASP A 244 13.85 1.27 -23.66
C ASP A 244 13.81 2.23 -22.49
N ARG A 245 12.61 2.62 -22.04
CA ARG A 245 12.42 3.51 -20.89
C ARG A 245 12.77 2.80 -19.57
N ILE A 246 12.43 1.53 -19.44
CA ILE A 246 12.83 0.71 -18.29
C ILE A 246 14.35 0.67 -18.20
N THR A 247 15.05 0.40 -19.30
CA THR A 247 16.51 0.38 -19.34
C THR A 247 17.12 1.71 -18.91
N PHE A 248 16.53 2.84 -19.31
CA PHE A 248 16.94 4.16 -18.87
C PHE A 248 16.60 4.45 -17.41
N PHE A 249 15.45 3.99 -16.91
CA PHE A 249 14.98 4.26 -15.55
C PHE A 249 15.72 3.45 -14.47
N LEU A 250 16.12 2.22 -14.77
CA LEU A 250 16.70 1.30 -13.80
C LEU A 250 17.93 1.87 -13.06
N PRO A 251 18.98 2.43 -13.74
CA PRO A 251 20.11 3.00 -13.02
C PRO A 251 19.71 4.20 -12.14
N LEU A 252 18.74 5.01 -12.55
CA LEU A 252 18.22 6.13 -11.77
C LEU A 252 17.50 5.66 -10.52
N LEU A 253 16.65 4.64 -10.67
CA LEU A 253 15.91 4.04 -9.61
C LEU A 253 16.84 3.40 -8.56
N MET A 254 17.83 2.63 -9.00
CA MET A 254 18.84 2.00 -8.12
C MET A 254 19.69 3.03 -7.39
N GLN A 255 20.12 4.10 -8.08
CA GLN A 255 20.86 5.21 -7.46
C GLN A 255 20.02 5.88 -6.38
N THR A 256 18.74 6.13 -6.64
CA THR A 256 17.80 6.72 -5.68
C THR A 256 17.67 5.85 -4.43
N ALA A 257 17.49 4.54 -4.60
CA ALA A 257 17.41 3.61 -3.48
C ALA A 257 18.71 3.58 -2.65
N THR A 258 19.87 3.66 -3.31
CA THR A 258 21.18 3.74 -2.64
C THR A 258 21.33 5.03 -1.82
N LEU A 259 20.92 6.18 -2.37
CA LEU A 259 20.96 7.46 -1.66
C LEU A 259 20.08 7.42 -0.41
N ILE A 260 18.87 6.88 -0.53
CA ILE A 260 17.96 6.73 0.62
C ILE A 260 18.55 5.77 1.65
N SER A 261 19.07 4.60 1.21
CA SER A 261 19.71 3.62 2.10
C SER A 261 20.87 4.24 2.91
N ASN A 262 21.73 5.00 2.25
CA ASN A 262 22.86 5.66 2.89
C ASN A 262 22.40 6.72 3.91
N SER A 263 21.34 7.46 3.62
CA SER A 263 20.78 8.48 4.53
C SER A 263 20.15 7.88 5.79
N LEU A 264 19.78 6.60 5.77
CA LEU A 264 19.15 5.90 6.90
C LEU A 264 20.16 5.13 7.77
N ASN A 265 21.41 5.04 7.34
CA ASN A 265 22.47 4.27 8.02
C ASN A 265 23.33 5.12 8.98
N TYR A 266 22.85 6.31 9.37
CA TYR A 266 23.52 7.18 10.34
C TYR A 266 22.83 7.14 11.71
#